data_05aa8567f5749209cd9b3c893c5719f3
#
_entry.id   05aa8567f5749209cd9b3c893c5719f3
#
_cell.length_a   1.000
_cell.length_b   1.000
_cell.length_c   1.000
_cell.angle_alpha   90.00
_cell.angle_beta   90.00
_cell.angle_gamma   90.00
#
_symmetry.space_group_name_H-M   'P 1'
#
loop_
_entity.id
_entity.type
_entity.pdbx_description
1 polymer ?
#
loop_
_entity_poly.entity_id
_entity_poly.type
_entity_poly.pdbx_seq_one_letter_code
_entity_poly.pdbx_strand_id
1 'polypeptide(L)'
;MYRKVKTEEIFDGKILNLKLEYFEKDEKILKREIVEHKDAVAIFPIDEEGFVYLVKQYRFPIQKEFLEIPAGLVEVGENYEQTALRELQEEIGFSSNTLEKIFEGYNSVGFCTEKTVIYRADSLFASKLPEDDDENLSIVRIHFEDLKRMYFNGEINDFKTAMAILNEINRGVVWTV
;
A
#
# COMPACT_ATOMS: atom_id res chain seq x y z
N MET A 1 12.12 -28.50 -9.94
CA MET A 1 11.07 -27.44 -9.90
C MET A 1 10.02 -27.89 -8.89
N TYR A 2 9.40 -26.98 -8.13
CA TYR A 2 8.30 -27.31 -7.23
C TYR A 2 6.99 -27.48 -8.03
N ARG A 3 6.22 -28.52 -7.71
CA ARG A 3 4.91 -28.79 -8.29
C ARG A 3 3.86 -28.77 -7.19
N LYS A 4 2.87 -27.86 -7.28
CA LYS A 4 1.74 -27.86 -6.35
C LYS A 4 0.86 -29.08 -6.59
N VAL A 5 0.62 -29.89 -5.55
CA VAL A 5 -0.09 -31.17 -5.61
C VAL A 5 -1.41 -31.18 -4.85
N LYS A 6 -1.57 -30.30 -3.85
CA LYS A 6 -2.80 -30.22 -3.06
C LYS A 6 -2.95 -28.80 -2.48
N THR A 7 -4.19 -28.36 -2.32
CA THR A 7 -4.58 -27.17 -1.56
C THR A 7 -5.70 -27.56 -0.59
N GLU A 8 -5.61 -27.09 0.65
CA GLU A 8 -6.66 -27.17 1.66
C GLU A 8 -7.03 -25.73 2.08
N GLU A 9 -8.29 -25.38 2.00
CA GLU A 9 -8.79 -24.11 2.53
C GLU A 9 -9.02 -24.26 4.04
N ILE A 10 -8.41 -23.38 4.82
CA ILE A 10 -8.48 -23.42 6.29
C ILE A 10 -9.42 -22.34 6.79
N PHE A 11 -9.40 -21.16 6.18
CA PHE A 11 -10.26 -20.05 6.53
C PHE A 11 -10.54 -19.22 5.27
N ASP A 12 -11.82 -18.89 5.09
CA ASP A 12 -12.31 -17.98 4.03
C ASP A 12 -12.96 -16.77 4.71
N GLY A 13 -12.26 -15.63 4.69
CA GLY A 13 -12.65 -14.41 5.37
C GLY A 13 -12.99 -13.27 4.40
N LYS A 14 -13.48 -12.15 4.93
CA LYS A 14 -13.80 -10.94 4.15
C LYS A 14 -12.53 -10.32 3.54
N ILE A 15 -11.42 -10.31 4.30
CA ILE A 15 -10.18 -9.61 3.93
C ILE A 15 -9.15 -10.58 3.34
N LEU A 16 -9.01 -11.76 3.95
CA LEU A 16 -7.97 -12.74 3.59
C LEU A 16 -8.51 -14.17 3.62
N ASN A 17 -7.84 -15.04 2.87
CA ASN A 17 -8.04 -16.49 2.92
C ASN A 17 -6.76 -17.15 3.41
N LEU A 18 -6.88 -18.15 4.30
CA LEU A 18 -5.76 -18.98 4.73
C LEU A 18 -5.85 -20.34 4.08
N LYS A 19 -4.79 -20.74 3.39
CA LYS A 19 -4.66 -22.03 2.69
C LYS A 19 -3.44 -22.79 3.17
N LEU A 20 -3.54 -24.12 3.17
CA LEU A 20 -2.40 -25.02 3.24
C LEU A 20 -2.13 -25.56 1.85
N GLU A 21 -0.99 -25.24 1.30
CA GLU A 21 -0.56 -25.73 0.00
C GLU A 21 0.57 -26.75 0.15
N TYR A 22 0.49 -27.80 -0.65
CA TYR A 22 1.45 -28.91 -0.66
C TYR A 22 2.20 -28.90 -1.98
N PHE A 23 3.52 -28.87 -1.88
CA PHE A 23 4.43 -28.84 -3.02
C PHE A 23 5.32 -30.07 -3.01
N GLU A 24 5.39 -30.76 -4.14
CA GLU A 24 6.29 -31.87 -4.36
C GLU A 24 7.59 -31.39 -5.00
N LYS A 25 8.71 -31.87 -4.47
CA LYS A 25 10.03 -31.75 -5.07
C LYS A 25 10.90 -32.94 -4.64
N ASP A 26 11.54 -33.63 -5.59
CA ASP A 26 12.45 -34.76 -5.34
C ASP A 26 11.84 -35.81 -4.38
N GLU A 27 10.60 -36.24 -4.68
CA GLU A 27 9.79 -37.20 -3.91
C GLU A 27 9.42 -36.73 -2.47
N LYS A 28 9.71 -35.49 -2.13
CA LYS A 28 9.34 -34.88 -0.82
C LYS A 28 8.15 -33.98 -0.98
N ILE A 29 7.26 -34.06 0.01
CA ILE A 29 6.11 -33.16 0.13
C ILE A 29 6.45 -32.06 1.14
N LEU A 30 6.36 -30.83 0.70
CA LEU A 30 6.54 -29.63 1.52
C LEU A 30 5.19 -28.96 1.73
N LYS A 31 4.79 -28.76 2.96
CA LYS A 31 3.58 -28.04 3.34
C LYS A 31 3.92 -26.56 3.57
N ARG A 32 3.07 -25.66 3.08
CA ARG A 32 3.19 -24.20 3.26
C ARG A 32 1.86 -23.61 3.67
N GLU A 33 1.91 -22.66 4.59
CA GLU A 33 0.80 -21.79 4.96
C GLU A 33 0.83 -20.60 4.02
N ILE A 34 -0.28 -20.32 3.35
CA ILE A 34 -0.42 -19.22 2.39
C ILE A 34 -1.58 -18.35 2.81
N VAL A 35 -1.31 -17.08 3.03
CA VAL A 35 -2.33 -16.03 3.16
C VAL A 35 -2.57 -15.46 1.77
N GLU A 36 -3.77 -15.71 1.24
CA GLU A 36 -4.21 -15.13 -0.02
C GLU A 36 -4.95 -13.82 0.27
N HIS A 37 -4.50 -12.74 -0.34
CA HIS A 37 -5.00 -11.39 -0.12
C HIS A 37 -5.09 -10.65 -1.44
N LYS A 38 -6.03 -9.70 -1.56
CA LYS A 38 -6.12 -8.82 -2.72
C LYS A 38 -4.88 -7.94 -2.83
N ASP A 39 -4.59 -7.49 -4.04
CA ASP A 39 -3.59 -6.45 -4.27
C ASP A 39 -4.05 -5.12 -3.67
N ALA A 40 -3.10 -4.28 -3.27
CA ALA A 40 -3.34 -2.95 -2.73
C ALA A 40 -2.67 -1.88 -3.59
N VAL A 41 -3.21 -0.68 -3.52
CA VAL A 41 -2.60 0.52 -4.09
C VAL A 41 -2.37 1.51 -2.97
N ALA A 42 -1.24 2.21 -3.00
CA ALA A 42 -0.94 3.32 -2.10
C ALA A 42 -0.51 4.54 -2.92
N ILE A 43 -0.80 5.72 -2.42
CA ILE A 43 -0.56 6.94 -3.17
C ILE A 43 0.21 7.94 -2.31
N PHE A 44 1.29 8.51 -2.87
CA PHE A 44 2.05 9.61 -2.29
C PHE A 44 1.57 10.92 -2.94
N PRO A 45 0.57 11.60 -2.34
CA PRO A 45 0.01 12.83 -2.90
C PRO A 45 0.82 14.02 -2.39
N ILE A 46 1.41 14.77 -3.32
CA ILE A 46 2.19 15.97 -3.02
C ILE A 46 1.70 17.15 -3.85
N ASP A 47 1.44 18.28 -3.20
CA ASP A 47 1.02 19.49 -3.88
C ASP A 47 2.20 20.35 -4.39
N GLU A 48 1.89 21.42 -5.13
CA GLU A 48 2.89 22.32 -5.72
C GLU A 48 3.69 23.10 -4.67
N GLU A 49 3.16 23.22 -3.45
CA GLU A 49 3.83 23.87 -2.32
C GLU A 49 4.77 22.91 -1.57
N GLY A 50 4.77 21.62 -1.95
CA GLY A 50 5.59 20.57 -1.34
C GLY A 50 4.97 19.96 -0.08
N PHE A 51 3.67 20.11 0.13
CA PHE A 51 2.98 19.40 1.20
C PHE A 51 2.46 18.06 0.74
N VAL A 52 2.66 17.06 1.59
CA VAL A 52 2.18 15.68 1.42
C VAL A 52 0.92 15.50 2.25
N TYR A 53 -0.09 14.87 1.68
CA TYR A 53 -1.33 14.53 2.38
C TYR A 53 -1.25 13.09 2.85
N LEU A 54 -1.40 12.90 4.14
CA LEU A 54 -1.34 11.63 4.84
C LEU A 54 -2.65 11.38 5.56
N VAL A 55 -2.91 10.13 5.90
CA VAL A 55 -4.01 9.73 6.75
C VAL A 55 -3.48 9.17 8.06
N LYS A 56 -4.15 9.50 9.16
CA LYS A 56 -3.90 8.92 10.46
C LYS A 56 -4.99 7.90 10.75
N GLN A 57 -4.59 6.63 10.90
CA GLN A 57 -5.51 5.50 11.03
C GLN A 57 -5.11 4.58 12.19
N TYR A 58 -6.09 4.09 12.95
CA TYR A 58 -5.87 3.06 13.96
C TYR A 58 -5.80 1.67 13.32
N ARG A 59 -4.66 0.98 13.48
CA ARG A 59 -4.42 -0.37 12.95
C ARG A 59 -4.64 -1.42 14.03
N PHE A 60 -5.77 -2.11 13.99
CA PHE A 60 -6.21 -3.08 14.99
C PHE A 60 -5.20 -4.19 15.29
N PRO A 61 -4.49 -4.80 14.29
CA PRO A 61 -3.53 -5.86 14.60
C PRO A 61 -2.36 -5.39 15.47
N ILE A 62 -1.98 -4.12 15.34
CA ILE A 62 -0.84 -3.52 16.06
C ILE A 62 -1.33 -2.69 17.26
N GLN A 63 -2.65 -2.39 17.34
CA GLN A 63 -3.30 -1.60 18.38
C GLN A 63 -2.68 -0.20 18.57
N LYS A 64 -2.37 0.46 17.46
CA LYS A 64 -1.76 1.80 17.43
C LYS A 64 -2.30 2.60 16.25
N GLU A 65 -2.23 3.93 16.40
CA GLU A 65 -2.40 4.84 15.27
C GLU A 65 -1.11 4.91 14.45
N PHE A 66 -1.28 4.91 13.14
CA PHE A 66 -0.20 5.09 12.18
C PHE A 66 -0.47 6.33 11.33
N LEU A 67 0.60 6.97 10.93
CA LEU A 67 0.59 8.01 9.90
C LEU A 67 1.01 7.34 8.59
N GLU A 68 0.11 7.33 7.62
CA GLU A 68 0.25 6.54 6.40
C GLU A 68 -0.08 7.38 5.17
N ILE A 69 0.46 7.02 4.02
CA ILE A 69 -0.05 7.51 2.74
C ILE A 69 -1.40 6.85 2.45
N PRO A 70 -2.36 7.54 1.77
CA PRO A 70 -3.63 6.96 1.34
C PRO A 70 -3.43 5.63 0.63
N ALA A 71 -4.28 4.64 0.95
CA ALA A 71 -4.14 3.30 0.39
C ALA A 71 -5.39 2.45 0.56
N GLY A 72 -5.73 1.68 -0.47
CA GLY A 72 -6.82 0.72 -0.38
C GLY A 72 -6.66 -0.48 -1.31
N LEU A 73 -7.62 -1.39 -1.23
CA LEU A 73 -7.63 -2.64 -1.97
C LEU A 73 -8.15 -2.43 -3.39
N VAL A 74 -7.55 -3.15 -4.33
CA VAL A 74 -8.04 -3.20 -5.71
C VAL A 74 -9.38 -3.93 -5.76
N GLU A 75 -10.41 -3.27 -6.24
CA GLU A 75 -11.73 -3.85 -6.39
C GLU A 75 -11.88 -4.64 -7.69
N VAL A 76 -12.91 -5.51 -7.72
CA VAL A 76 -13.20 -6.32 -8.91
C VAL A 76 -13.57 -5.43 -10.09
N GLY A 77 -12.76 -5.50 -11.15
CA GLY A 77 -12.95 -4.72 -12.38
C GLY A 77 -12.15 -3.42 -12.42
N GLU A 78 -11.47 -3.04 -11.35
CA GLU A 78 -10.55 -1.91 -11.34
C GLU A 78 -9.14 -2.31 -11.82
N ASN A 79 -8.46 -1.37 -12.44
CA ASN A 79 -7.00 -1.40 -12.56
C ASN A 79 -6.37 -0.55 -11.44
N TYR A 80 -5.05 -0.66 -11.24
CA TYR A 80 -4.34 0.03 -10.16
C TYR A 80 -4.48 1.56 -10.20
N GLU A 81 -4.55 2.17 -11.38
CA GLU A 81 -4.69 3.61 -11.52
C GLU A 81 -6.09 4.08 -11.14
N GLN A 82 -7.12 3.31 -11.51
CA GLN A 82 -8.50 3.58 -11.10
C GLN A 82 -8.65 3.50 -9.58
N THR A 83 -8.11 2.44 -8.97
CA THR A 83 -8.07 2.32 -7.50
C THR A 83 -7.34 3.51 -6.88
N ALA A 84 -6.17 3.90 -7.39
CA ALA A 84 -5.42 5.04 -6.86
C ALA A 84 -6.22 6.34 -6.86
N LEU A 85 -6.94 6.63 -7.95
CA LEU A 85 -7.77 7.84 -8.04
C LEU A 85 -8.98 7.77 -7.12
N ARG A 86 -9.61 6.61 -6.96
CA ARG A 86 -10.74 6.40 -6.05
C ARG A 86 -10.30 6.62 -4.61
N GLU A 87 -9.21 5.98 -4.17
CA GLU A 87 -8.69 6.11 -2.80
C GLU A 87 -8.29 7.55 -2.45
N LEU A 88 -7.66 8.28 -3.38
CA LEU A 88 -7.38 9.70 -3.19
C LEU A 88 -8.66 10.51 -2.92
N GLN A 89 -9.75 10.18 -3.65
CA GLN A 89 -11.01 10.90 -3.52
C GLN A 89 -11.76 10.54 -2.25
N GLU A 90 -11.73 9.29 -1.82
CA GLU A 90 -12.40 8.78 -0.62
C GLU A 90 -11.67 9.25 0.63
N GLU A 91 -10.36 8.98 0.75
CA GLU A 91 -9.61 9.20 1.97
C GLU A 91 -9.19 10.67 2.20
N ILE A 92 -8.84 11.41 1.15
CA ILE A 92 -8.33 12.78 1.31
C ILE A 92 -9.10 13.87 0.53
N GLY A 93 -10.11 13.49 -0.27
CA GLY A 93 -10.95 14.44 -1.00
C GLY A 93 -10.30 15.10 -2.20
N PHE A 94 -9.26 14.52 -2.76
CA PHE A 94 -8.56 14.99 -3.95
C PHE A 94 -8.54 13.94 -5.05
N SER A 95 -8.36 14.40 -6.27
CA SER A 95 -7.95 13.57 -7.42
C SER A 95 -6.68 14.15 -8.04
N SER A 96 -6.11 13.47 -9.01
CA SER A 96 -4.89 13.90 -9.68
C SER A 96 -4.99 13.70 -11.19
N ASN A 97 -4.37 14.61 -11.94
CA ASN A 97 -4.17 14.45 -13.38
C ASN A 97 -2.89 13.66 -13.71
N THR A 98 -2.04 13.40 -12.72
CA THR A 98 -0.73 12.78 -12.92
C THR A 98 -0.49 11.70 -11.87
N LEU A 99 -0.43 10.46 -12.33
CA LEU A 99 -0.03 9.30 -11.53
C LEU A 99 1.27 8.72 -12.10
N GLU A 100 2.31 8.67 -11.28
CA GLU A 100 3.57 8.03 -11.61
C GLU A 100 3.76 6.80 -10.74
N LYS A 101 3.82 5.61 -11.33
CA LYS A 101 4.14 4.40 -10.57
C LYS A 101 5.60 4.45 -10.10
N ILE A 102 5.82 4.50 -8.78
CA ILE A 102 7.15 4.62 -8.17
C ILE A 102 7.65 3.32 -7.55
N PHE A 103 6.75 2.38 -7.24
CA PHE A 103 7.11 1.07 -6.71
C PHE A 103 6.04 0.04 -6.99
N GLU A 104 6.46 -1.22 -7.10
CA GLU A 104 5.58 -2.40 -7.13
C GLU A 104 6.31 -3.55 -6.45
N GLY A 105 5.67 -4.21 -5.48
CA GLY A 105 6.29 -5.31 -4.75
C GLY A 105 5.31 -6.06 -3.84
N TYR A 106 5.75 -7.18 -3.31
CA TYR A 106 4.96 -8.01 -2.39
C TYR A 106 5.26 -7.63 -0.95
N ASN A 107 4.23 -7.54 -0.12
CA ASN A 107 4.36 -7.12 1.28
C ASN A 107 5.05 -8.20 2.14
N SER A 108 4.79 -9.49 1.89
CA SER A 108 5.33 -10.59 2.70
C SER A 108 5.52 -11.85 1.85
N VAL A 109 6.53 -11.87 0.98
CA VAL A 109 6.81 -12.94 0.01
C VAL A 109 6.95 -14.34 0.62
N GLY A 110 7.15 -14.46 1.92
CA GLY A 110 7.31 -15.74 2.59
C GLY A 110 6.00 -16.51 2.79
N PHE A 111 4.87 -15.82 2.84
CA PHE A 111 3.58 -16.46 3.14
C PHE A 111 2.34 -15.72 2.59
N CYS A 112 2.43 -14.50 2.12
CA CYS A 112 1.30 -13.69 1.65
C CYS A 112 1.40 -13.40 0.16
N THR A 113 0.25 -13.39 -0.53
CA THR A 113 0.17 -13.09 -1.97
C THR A 113 -0.01 -11.61 -2.24
N GLU A 114 -0.27 -10.79 -1.21
CA GLU A 114 -0.54 -9.36 -1.36
C GLU A 114 0.62 -8.63 -2.05
N LYS A 115 0.28 -7.95 -3.11
CA LYS A 115 1.17 -7.05 -3.83
C LYS A 115 0.69 -5.61 -3.62
N THR A 116 1.61 -4.70 -3.35
CA THR A 116 1.31 -3.27 -3.27
C THR A 116 1.96 -2.52 -4.43
N VAL A 117 1.16 -1.69 -5.09
CA VAL A 117 1.62 -0.74 -6.11
C VAL A 117 1.57 0.66 -5.51
N ILE A 118 2.67 1.39 -5.54
CA ILE A 118 2.74 2.76 -5.00
C ILE A 118 2.84 3.74 -6.16
N TYR A 119 1.93 4.71 -6.14
CA TYR A 119 1.94 5.85 -7.07
C TYR A 119 2.34 7.13 -6.35
N ARG A 120 3.05 8.00 -7.04
CA ARG A 120 3.17 9.41 -6.72
C ARG A 120 2.09 10.17 -7.50
N ALA A 121 1.38 11.03 -6.81
CA ALA A 121 0.37 11.90 -7.41
C ALA A 121 0.74 13.36 -7.18
N ASP A 122 0.80 14.15 -8.25
CA ASP A 122 0.89 15.61 -8.20
C ASP A 122 -0.25 16.24 -9.00
N SER A 123 -0.23 17.56 -9.21
CA SER A 123 -1.32 18.25 -9.90
C SER A 123 -2.68 17.92 -9.29
N LEU A 124 -2.74 17.95 -7.95
CA LEU A 124 -3.93 17.61 -7.18
C LEU A 124 -5.04 18.65 -7.37
N PHE A 125 -6.27 18.17 -7.46
CA PHE A 125 -7.47 19.03 -7.47
C PHE A 125 -8.57 18.45 -6.60
N ALA A 126 -9.40 19.31 -6.01
CA ALA A 126 -10.48 18.90 -5.12
C ALA A 126 -11.51 18.03 -5.84
N SER A 127 -11.72 16.82 -5.32
CA SER A 127 -12.67 15.85 -5.85
C SER A 127 -12.97 14.81 -4.76
N LYS A 128 -14.07 14.96 -4.05
CA LYS A 128 -14.41 14.09 -2.92
C LYS A 128 -15.47 13.06 -3.32
N LEU A 129 -15.19 11.79 -2.98
CA LEU A 129 -16.16 10.70 -2.91
C LEU A 129 -16.57 10.42 -1.45
N PRO A 130 -17.67 9.72 -1.21
CA PRO A 130 -18.00 9.24 0.13
C PRO A 130 -16.87 8.36 0.68
N GLU A 131 -16.56 8.54 1.95
CA GLU A 131 -15.65 7.67 2.70
C GLU A 131 -16.32 6.31 2.96
N ASP A 132 -15.55 5.25 3.12
CA ASP A 132 -16.08 3.97 3.55
C ASP A 132 -16.62 4.06 4.99
N ASP A 133 -17.80 3.50 5.24
CA ASP A 133 -18.49 3.59 6.54
C ASP A 133 -17.68 3.03 7.73
N ASP A 134 -16.73 2.13 7.44
CA ASP A 134 -15.88 1.45 8.44
C ASP A 134 -14.57 2.22 8.72
N GLU A 135 -14.26 3.30 8.00
CA GLU A 135 -13.01 4.04 8.11
C GLU A 135 -13.15 5.29 8.96
N ASN A 136 -12.31 5.38 9.98
CA ASN A 136 -12.18 6.58 10.81
C ASN A 136 -10.78 7.17 10.59
N LEU A 137 -10.67 7.98 9.54
CA LEU A 137 -9.42 8.58 9.10
C LEU A 137 -9.36 10.07 9.51
N SER A 138 -8.16 10.51 9.82
CA SER A 138 -7.87 11.95 9.99
C SER A 138 -6.81 12.37 8.99
N ILE A 139 -7.14 13.35 8.14
CA ILE A 139 -6.22 13.88 7.15
C ILE A 139 -5.17 14.74 7.83
N VAL A 140 -3.90 14.51 7.52
CA VAL A 140 -2.76 15.29 8.04
C VAL A 140 -1.96 15.82 6.86
N ARG A 141 -1.78 17.13 6.76
CA ARG A 141 -0.97 17.79 5.72
C ARG A 141 0.38 18.18 6.31
N ILE A 142 1.47 17.62 5.78
CA ILE A 142 2.84 17.82 6.29
C ILE A 142 3.74 18.25 5.15
N HIS A 143 4.56 19.28 5.35
CA HIS A 143 5.57 19.66 4.36
C HIS A 143 6.62 18.55 4.23
N PHE A 144 7.05 18.26 3.00
CA PHE A 144 7.93 17.11 2.72
C PHE A 144 9.24 17.13 3.52
N GLU A 145 9.84 18.31 3.75
CA GLU A 145 11.05 18.42 4.57
C GLU A 145 10.82 18.01 6.03
N ASP A 146 9.63 18.25 6.59
CA ASP A 146 9.27 17.80 7.93
C ASP A 146 9.00 16.31 7.95
N LEU A 147 8.27 15.81 6.96
CA LEU A 147 8.01 14.38 6.81
C LEU A 147 9.32 13.59 6.65
N LYS A 148 10.28 14.13 5.89
CA LYS A 148 11.61 13.56 5.75
C LYS A 148 12.34 13.49 7.10
N ARG A 149 12.25 14.54 7.93
CA ARG A 149 12.84 14.52 9.29
C ARG A 149 12.19 13.46 10.17
N MET A 150 10.84 13.35 10.13
CA MET A 150 10.11 12.32 10.86
C MET A 150 10.54 10.91 10.44
N TYR A 151 10.76 10.68 9.14
CA TYR A 151 11.28 9.40 8.65
C TYR A 151 12.65 9.07 9.25
N PHE A 152 13.61 10.00 9.21
CA PHE A 152 14.95 9.77 9.75
C PHE A 152 14.98 9.65 11.28
N ASN A 153 14.02 10.24 11.98
CA ASN A 153 13.84 10.08 13.43
C ASN A 153 13.15 8.75 13.82
N GLY A 154 12.70 7.93 12.85
CA GLY A 154 12.01 6.68 13.11
C GLY A 154 10.55 6.82 13.54
N GLU A 155 9.92 7.96 13.24
CA GLU A 155 8.52 8.23 13.55
C GLU A 155 7.57 7.61 12.50
N ILE A 156 8.08 7.35 11.28
CA ILE A 156 7.32 6.68 10.21
C ILE A 156 7.61 5.18 10.29
N ASN A 157 6.59 4.40 10.63
CA ASN A 157 6.69 2.96 10.86
C ASN A 157 5.84 2.13 9.89
N ASP A 158 5.17 2.78 8.96
CA ASP A 158 4.46 2.12 7.86
C ASP A 158 5.38 1.93 6.66
N PHE A 159 5.48 0.69 6.17
CA PHE A 159 6.43 0.32 5.12
C PHE A 159 6.16 1.04 3.79
N LYS A 160 4.89 1.11 3.35
CA LYS A 160 4.52 1.76 2.07
C LYS A 160 4.83 3.27 2.10
N THR A 161 4.56 3.92 3.24
CA THR A 161 4.86 5.34 3.48
C THR A 161 6.36 5.59 3.49
N ALA A 162 7.13 4.76 4.20
CA ALA A 162 8.59 4.85 4.22
C ALA A 162 9.21 4.69 2.83
N MET A 163 8.70 3.74 2.03
CA MET A 163 9.16 3.49 0.66
C MET A 163 8.87 4.69 -0.25
N ALA A 164 7.69 5.29 -0.14
CA ALA A 164 7.33 6.48 -0.92
C ALA A 164 8.20 7.69 -0.56
N ILE A 165 8.45 7.93 0.73
CA ILE A 165 9.36 8.99 1.20
C ILE A 165 10.78 8.78 0.66
N LEU A 166 11.32 7.56 0.73
CA LEU A 166 12.64 7.24 0.19
C LEU A 166 12.73 7.46 -1.32
N ASN A 167 11.68 7.12 -2.05
CA ASN A 167 11.61 7.40 -3.49
C ASN A 167 11.68 8.90 -3.76
N GLU A 168 10.89 9.71 -3.06
CA GLU A 168 10.88 11.17 -3.25
C GLU A 168 12.20 11.83 -2.81
N ILE A 169 12.85 11.36 -1.74
CA ILE A 169 14.21 11.81 -1.34
C ILE A 169 15.22 11.60 -2.47
N ASN A 170 15.13 10.47 -3.17
CA ASN A 170 16.06 10.12 -4.25
C ASN A 170 15.64 10.66 -5.62
N ARG A 171 14.50 11.36 -5.70
CA ARG A 171 14.01 11.95 -6.94
C ARG A 171 15.00 13.01 -7.45
N GLY A 172 15.47 12.85 -8.67
CA GLY A 172 16.49 13.73 -9.26
C GLY A 172 17.94 13.39 -8.93
N VAL A 173 18.19 12.37 -8.11
CA VAL A 173 19.55 11.85 -7.90
C VAL A 173 19.96 11.02 -9.13
N VAL A 174 20.94 11.49 -9.88
CA VAL A 174 21.54 10.72 -10.97
C VAL A 174 22.60 9.80 -10.37
N TRP A 175 22.30 8.50 -10.31
CA TRP A 175 23.27 7.49 -9.94
C TRP A 175 24.22 7.27 -11.12
N THR A 176 25.45 7.80 -11.04
CA THR A 176 26.52 7.43 -11.99
C THR A 176 27.05 6.05 -11.57
N VAL A 177 26.80 5.05 -12.41
CA VAL A 177 27.37 3.70 -12.31
C VAL A 177 28.76 3.70 -12.90
#